data_8b29a92c971de7bdcdcba44ca0f006ae
#
_entry.id   8b29a92c971de7bdcdcba44ca0f006ae
#
_cell.length_a   1.000
_cell.length_b   1.000
_cell.length_c   1.000
_cell.angle_alpha   90.00
_cell.angle_beta   90.00
_cell.angle_gamma   90.00
#
_symmetry.space_group_name_H-M   'P 1'
#
loop_
_entity.id
_entity.type
_entity.pdbx_description
1 polymer ?
#
loop_
_entity_poly.entity_id
_entity_poly.type
_entity_poly.pdbx_seq_one_letter_code
_entity_poly.pdbx_strand_id
1 'polypeptide(L)'
;MDSLFNLLNSAHSLNDKMKSELSSDFFDTNEFVAIKALRNLFHHKQELLHEVRAIAAQDIPPIISDLLFLCLVPRSLVEEAISEVAPKYKAREEAIIRKTFHWYGNVVNINPCIFNFAIHVYEKTKELGLSLSSDEYMNIEESYLLEEQNGYSHFITGQLSCRVGDVETVLKTVFADVA
;
A
#
# COMPACT_ATOMS: atom_id res chain seq x y z
N MET A 1 -17.93 9.36 0.50
CA MET A 1 -17.02 9.13 1.62
C MET A 1 -15.78 8.48 1.03
N ASP A 2 -14.63 9.01 1.29
CA ASP A 2 -13.39 8.60 0.64
C ASP A 2 -12.97 7.18 1.08
N SER A 3 -12.84 6.26 0.12
CA SER A 3 -12.50 4.85 0.38
C SER A 3 -11.09 4.69 0.98
N LEU A 4 -10.12 5.49 0.53
CA LEU A 4 -8.75 5.46 1.05
C LEU A 4 -8.71 5.97 2.50
N PHE A 5 -9.42 7.05 2.81
CA PHE A 5 -9.53 7.55 4.19
C PHE A 5 -10.09 6.49 5.13
N ASN A 6 -11.16 5.79 4.71
CA ASN A 6 -11.75 4.72 5.49
C ASN A 6 -10.78 3.56 5.70
N LEU A 7 -10.04 3.16 4.67
CA LEU A 7 -9.03 2.10 4.76
C LEU A 7 -7.92 2.47 5.76
N LEU A 8 -7.37 3.69 5.67
CA LEU A 8 -6.32 4.15 6.57
C LEU A 8 -6.78 4.20 8.04
N ASN A 9 -8.02 4.66 8.29
CA ASN A 9 -8.61 4.66 9.63
C ASN A 9 -8.89 3.24 10.12
N SER A 10 -9.37 2.35 9.27
CA SER A 10 -9.62 0.96 9.62
C SER A 10 -8.33 0.22 9.99
N ALA A 11 -7.26 0.43 9.23
CA ALA A 11 -5.93 -0.13 9.52
C ALA A 11 -5.42 0.32 10.90
N HIS A 12 -5.57 1.62 11.22
CA HIS A 12 -5.17 2.15 12.51
C HIS A 12 -6.03 1.59 13.66
N SER A 13 -7.35 1.56 13.47
CA SER A 13 -8.30 1.03 14.48
C SER A 13 -8.07 -0.48 14.72
N LEU A 14 -7.76 -1.23 13.66
CA LEU A 14 -7.39 -2.64 13.78
C LEU A 14 -6.13 -2.80 14.64
N ASN A 15 -5.08 -2.04 14.35
CA ASN A 15 -3.85 -2.07 15.14
C ASN A 15 -4.10 -1.78 16.63
N ASP A 16 -4.91 -0.75 16.93
CA ASP A 16 -5.21 -0.37 18.31
C ASP A 16 -6.00 -1.47 19.05
N LYS A 17 -6.97 -2.10 18.38
CA LYS A 17 -7.72 -3.24 18.94
C LYS A 17 -6.81 -4.45 19.17
N MET A 18 -5.99 -4.81 18.21
CA MET A 18 -5.05 -5.93 18.35
C MET A 18 -4.08 -5.69 19.50
N LYS A 19 -3.60 -4.46 19.64
CA LYS A 19 -2.73 -4.10 20.76
C LYS A 19 -3.42 -4.19 22.11
N SER A 20 -4.66 -3.70 22.21
CA SER A 20 -5.41 -3.69 23.48
C SER A 20 -5.95 -5.06 23.89
N GLU A 21 -6.40 -5.86 22.94
CA GLU A 21 -7.10 -7.11 23.20
C GLU A 21 -6.20 -8.34 23.11
N LEU A 22 -5.19 -8.29 22.23
CA LEU A 22 -4.36 -9.44 21.91
C LEU A 22 -2.87 -9.22 22.21
N SER A 23 -2.49 -8.06 22.75
CA SER A 23 -1.09 -7.68 23.02
C SER A 23 -0.19 -7.82 21.79
N SER A 24 -0.76 -7.63 20.60
CA SER A 24 -0.09 -7.73 19.29
C SER A 24 -0.34 -6.45 18.50
N ASP A 25 0.61 -6.02 17.69
CA ASP A 25 0.46 -4.82 16.86
C ASP A 25 1.19 -5.00 15.50
N PHE A 26 1.12 -3.99 14.63
CA PHE A 26 1.77 -3.97 13.32
C PHE A 26 2.95 -2.99 13.24
N PHE A 27 3.44 -2.44 14.36
CA PHE A 27 4.55 -1.47 14.33
C PHE A 27 5.90 -2.07 13.90
N ASP A 28 5.99 -3.37 13.78
CA ASP A 28 7.12 -4.12 13.23
C ASP A 28 7.06 -4.20 11.69
N THR A 29 5.91 -3.90 11.06
CA THR A 29 5.76 -3.92 9.60
C THR A 29 6.00 -2.53 9.00
N ASN A 30 6.75 -2.48 7.91
CA ASN A 30 7.05 -1.22 7.21
C ASN A 30 5.79 -0.61 6.61
N GLU A 31 4.91 -1.45 6.11
CA GLU A 31 3.65 -1.08 5.47
C GLU A 31 2.73 -0.34 6.45
N PHE A 32 2.58 -0.84 7.66
CA PHE A 32 1.77 -0.16 8.68
C PHE A 32 2.36 1.19 9.08
N VAL A 33 3.68 1.27 9.25
CA VAL A 33 4.37 2.54 9.56
C VAL A 33 4.10 3.57 8.47
N ALA A 34 4.17 3.19 7.20
CA ALA A 34 3.92 4.07 6.07
C ALA A 34 2.44 4.51 5.98
N ILE A 35 1.49 3.56 6.13
CA ILE A 35 0.05 3.83 6.16
C ILE A 35 -0.31 4.75 7.32
N LYS A 36 0.24 4.52 8.51
CA LYS A 36 0.02 5.35 9.70
C LYS A 36 0.45 6.81 9.48
N ALA A 37 1.57 7.04 8.80
CA ALA A 37 2.02 8.41 8.52
C ALA A 37 1.01 9.18 7.65
N LEU A 38 0.50 8.56 6.59
CA LEU A 38 -0.58 9.14 5.78
C LEU A 38 -1.84 9.37 6.62
N ARG A 39 -2.28 8.37 7.37
CA ARG A 39 -3.47 8.49 8.23
C ARG A 39 -3.35 9.68 9.20
N ASN A 40 -2.20 9.89 9.81
CA ASN A 40 -2.00 11.00 10.74
C ASN A 40 -2.14 12.36 10.04
N LEU A 41 -1.54 12.52 8.85
CA LEU A 41 -1.73 13.73 8.05
C LEU A 41 -3.22 14.01 7.80
N PHE A 42 -4.00 12.97 7.42
CA PHE A 42 -5.41 13.14 7.08
C PHE A 42 -6.31 13.48 8.25
N HIS A 43 -5.94 13.09 9.45
CA HIS A 43 -6.64 13.53 10.65
C HIS A 43 -6.58 15.05 10.85
N HIS A 44 -5.56 15.70 10.30
CA HIS A 44 -5.35 17.13 10.40
C HIS A 44 -5.81 17.90 9.14
N LYS A 45 -6.05 17.20 8.04
CA LYS A 45 -6.53 17.77 6.77
C LYS A 45 -7.89 17.19 6.40
N GLN A 46 -8.78 18.04 5.91
CA GLN A 46 -10.16 17.65 5.58
C GLN A 46 -10.29 16.84 4.30
N GLU A 47 -9.27 16.80 3.45
CA GLU A 47 -9.37 16.18 2.11
C GLU A 47 -8.06 15.48 1.71
N LEU A 48 -8.19 14.21 1.34
CA LEU A 48 -7.13 13.43 0.74
C LEU A 48 -7.33 13.36 -0.77
N LEU A 49 -6.50 14.05 -1.51
CA LEU A 49 -6.44 13.86 -2.96
C LEU A 49 -5.76 12.52 -3.26
N HIS A 50 -6.46 11.64 -3.95
CA HIS A 50 -5.91 10.40 -4.46
C HIS A 50 -6.64 9.96 -5.72
N GLU A 51 -5.99 9.14 -6.53
CA GLU A 51 -6.55 8.55 -7.73
C GLU A 51 -6.26 7.05 -7.78
N VAL A 52 -7.30 6.25 -8.04
CA VAL A 52 -7.17 4.81 -8.24
C VAL A 52 -7.25 4.52 -9.73
N ARG A 53 -6.25 3.81 -10.26
CA ARG A 53 -6.20 3.37 -11.65
C ARG A 53 -6.04 1.85 -11.71
N ALA A 54 -6.84 1.21 -12.56
CA ALA A 54 -6.67 -0.17 -12.98
C ALA A 54 -6.42 -0.17 -14.48
N ILE A 55 -5.26 -0.63 -14.91
CA ILE A 55 -4.82 -0.57 -16.31
C ILE A 55 -4.48 -1.98 -16.75
N ALA A 56 -5.16 -2.47 -17.79
CA ALA A 56 -4.80 -3.75 -18.39
C ALA A 56 -3.47 -3.63 -19.16
N ALA A 57 -2.58 -4.60 -19.04
CA ALA A 57 -1.28 -4.57 -19.70
C ALA A 57 -1.39 -4.50 -21.23
N GLN A 58 -2.45 -5.04 -21.80
CA GLN A 58 -2.77 -4.94 -23.23
C GLN A 58 -2.97 -3.50 -23.72
N ASP A 59 -3.35 -2.58 -22.83
CA ASP A 59 -3.55 -1.16 -23.16
C ASP A 59 -2.20 -0.41 -23.18
N ILE A 60 -1.17 -1.02 -22.58
CA ILE A 60 0.21 -0.50 -22.56
C ILE A 60 1.17 -1.63 -22.94
N PRO A 61 1.33 -1.96 -24.23
CA PRO A 61 2.11 -3.10 -24.70
C PRO A 61 3.54 -3.25 -24.15
N PRO A 62 4.23 -2.16 -23.73
CA PRO A 62 5.55 -2.28 -23.12
C PRO A 62 5.55 -2.90 -21.70
N ILE A 63 4.40 -2.95 -21.01
CA ILE A 63 4.28 -3.54 -19.67
C ILE A 63 4.16 -5.06 -19.77
N ILE A 64 4.88 -5.78 -18.91
CA ILE A 64 4.96 -7.26 -18.91
C ILE A 64 4.09 -7.89 -17.79
N SER A 65 3.21 -7.13 -17.16
CA SER A 65 2.27 -7.64 -16.15
C SER A 65 0.85 -7.67 -16.70
N ASP A 66 0.02 -8.61 -16.25
CA ASP A 66 -1.34 -8.78 -16.79
C ASP A 66 -2.27 -7.61 -16.44
N LEU A 67 -2.10 -7.04 -15.24
CA LEU A 67 -2.92 -5.95 -14.74
C LEU A 67 -2.11 -5.06 -13.79
N LEU A 68 -2.26 -3.76 -13.97
CA LEU A 68 -1.60 -2.76 -13.13
C LEU A 68 -2.64 -2.04 -12.26
N PHE A 69 -2.54 -2.22 -10.96
CA PHE A 69 -3.29 -1.45 -9.98
C PHE A 69 -2.43 -0.33 -9.38
N LEU A 70 -2.96 0.87 -9.42
CA LEU A 70 -2.33 2.06 -8.86
C LEU A 70 -3.26 2.74 -7.87
N CYS A 71 -2.73 3.19 -6.76
CA CYS A 71 -3.35 4.16 -5.86
C CYS A 71 -2.36 5.33 -5.72
N LEU A 72 -2.63 6.40 -6.44
CA LEU A 72 -1.74 7.54 -6.60
C LEU A 72 -2.10 8.63 -5.60
N VAL A 73 -1.11 9.07 -4.84
CA VAL A 73 -1.20 10.19 -3.89
C VAL A 73 -0.21 11.27 -4.34
N PRO A 74 -0.57 12.56 -4.32
CA PRO A 74 0.38 13.64 -4.61
C PRO A 74 1.63 13.53 -3.75
N ARG A 75 2.80 13.63 -4.39
CA ARG A 75 4.09 13.57 -3.69
C ARG A 75 4.19 14.59 -2.56
N SER A 76 3.66 15.80 -2.77
CA SER A 76 3.65 16.86 -1.75
C SER A 76 2.96 16.43 -0.46
N LEU A 77 1.86 15.67 -0.54
CA LEU A 77 1.14 15.15 0.63
C LEU A 77 1.94 14.08 1.37
N VAL A 78 2.65 13.23 0.65
CA VAL A 78 3.51 12.22 1.28
C VAL A 78 4.72 12.87 1.95
N GLU A 79 5.34 13.86 1.30
CA GLU A 79 6.44 14.65 1.91
C GLU A 79 5.97 15.40 3.16
N GLU A 80 4.75 15.93 3.14
CA GLU A 80 4.15 16.55 4.30
C GLU A 80 3.90 15.55 5.44
N ALA A 81 3.35 14.37 5.13
CA ALA A 81 3.18 13.29 6.12
C ALA A 81 4.51 12.91 6.78
N ILE A 82 5.59 12.83 5.99
CA ILE A 82 6.94 12.61 6.50
C ILE A 82 7.36 13.77 7.42
N SER A 83 7.06 15.03 7.05
CA SER A 83 7.46 16.19 7.84
C SER A 83 6.80 16.22 9.22
N GLU A 84 5.59 15.71 9.34
CA GLU A 84 4.81 15.64 10.58
C GLU A 84 5.18 14.48 11.51
N VAL A 85 6.01 13.55 11.05
CA VAL A 85 6.51 12.47 11.92
C VAL A 85 7.26 13.06 13.12
N ALA A 86 6.91 12.57 14.32
CA ALA A 86 7.51 13.05 15.55
C ALA A 86 9.05 12.95 15.53
N PRO A 87 9.79 13.97 15.99
CA PRO A 87 11.25 14.06 15.84
C PRO A 87 12.02 12.81 16.29
N LYS A 88 11.57 12.19 17.38
CA LYS A 88 12.21 10.98 17.93
C LYS A 88 12.13 9.74 17.02
N TYR A 89 11.18 9.72 16.07
CA TYR A 89 10.99 8.60 15.14
C TYR A 89 11.34 8.96 13.70
N LYS A 90 11.55 10.24 13.41
CA LYS A 90 11.60 10.79 12.07
C LYS A 90 12.60 10.08 11.17
N ALA A 91 13.85 9.93 11.60
CA ALA A 91 14.89 9.31 10.77
C ALA A 91 14.55 7.86 10.37
N ARG A 92 13.96 7.09 11.31
CA ARG A 92 13.55 5.70 11.05
C ARG A 92 12.31 5.65 10.15
N GLU A 93 11.24 6.38 10.52
CA GLU A 93 9.96 6.29 9.81
C GLU A 93 10.07 6.91 8.40
N GLU A 94 10.82 7.99 8.22
CA GLU A 94 11.12 8.55 6.89
C GLU A 94 11.81 7.53 5.98
N ALA A 95 12.86 6.85 6.47
CA ALA A 95 13.56 5.83 5.69
C ALA A 95 12.62 4.68 5.28
N ILE A 96 11.73 4.26 6.19
CA ILE A 96 10.70 3.24 5.91
C ILE A 96 9.73 3.74 4.85
N ILE A 97 9.13 4.92 5.02
CA ILE A 97 8.14 5.47 4.09
C ILE A 97 8.73 5.60 2.68
N ARG A 98 9.95 6.15 2.59
CA ARG A 98 10.63 6.32 1.28
C ARG A 98 10.92 5.00 0.60
N LYS A 99 11.21 3.94 1.33
CA LYS A 99 11.48 2.60 0.79
C LYS A 99 10.20 1.84 0.43
N THR A 100 9.13 2.01 1.21
CA THR A 100 7.89 1.23 1.07
C THR A 100 6.99 1.76 -0.04
N PHE A 101 6.98 3.07 -0.25
CA PHE A 101 6.20 3.69 -1.31
C PHE A 101 6.96 3.78 -2.62
N HIS A 102 6.24 3.79 -3.74
CA HIS A 102 6.80 3.89 -5.09
C HIS A 102 6.65 5.31 -5.64
N TRP A 103 7.77 5.97 -5.90
CA TRP A 103 7.84 7.39 -6.21
C TRP A 103 7.98 7.62 -7.72
N TYR A 104 7.04 8.34 -8.33
CA TYR A 104 7.00 8.65 -9.76
C TYR A 104 6.76 10.15 -9.96
N GLY A 105 7.81 10.91 -10.25
CA GLY A 105 7.67 12.36 -10.47
C GLY A 105 6.92 13.07 -9.34
N ASN A 106 5.73 13.58 -9.65
CA ASN A 106 4.86 14.34 -8.73
C ASN A 106 3.88 13.45 -7.94
N VAL A 107 3.86 12.15 -8.17
CA VAL A 107 2.97 11.21 -7.49
C VAL A 107 3.72 10.07 -6.84
N VAL A 108 3.04 9.43 -5.90
CA VAL A 108 3.51 8.25 -5.17
C VAL A 108 2.44 7.17 -5.28
N ASN A 109 2.81 5.99 -5.76
CA ASN A 109 1.93 4.84 -5.76
C ASN A 109 2.05 4.12 -4.41
N ILE A 110 0.94 4.05 -3.68
CA ILE A 110 0.83 3.40 -2.37
C ILE A 110 0.12 2.04 -2.44
N ASN A 111 -0.36 1.63 -3.63
CA ASN A 111 -1.10 0.37 -3.78
C ASN A 111 -0.30 -0.87 -3.30
N PRO A 112 0.99 -1.04 -3.64
CA PRO A 112 1.76 -2.18 -3.14
C PRO A 112 1.85 -2.23 -1.62
N CYS A 113 1.97 -1.07 -0.98
CA CYS A 113 1.98 -0.97 0.48
C CYS A 113 0.64 -1.41 1.08
N ILE A 114 -0.48 -0.98 0.50
CA ILE A 114 -1.83 -1.37 0.94
C ILE A 114 -2.02 -2.88 0.79
N PHE A 115 -1.66 -3.43 -0.37
CA PHE A 115 -1.78 -4.86 -0.63
C PHE A 115 -0.94 -5.68 0.36
N ASN A 116 0.34 -5.34 0.49
CA ASN A 116 1.25 -6.05 1.38
C ASN A 116 0.82 -5.94 2.85
N PHE A 117 0.24 -4.80 3.25
CA PHE A 117 -0.35 -4.68 4.59
C PHE A 117 -1.52 -5.65 4.80
N ALA A 118 -2.37 -5.86 3.79
CA ALA A 118 -3.44 -6.86 3.88
C ALA A 118 -2.90 -8.29 4.07
N ILE A 119 -1.78 -8.62 3.43
CA ILE A 119 -1.09 -9.91 3.65
C ILE A 119 -0.58 -10.00 5.10
N HIS A 120 0.06 -8.95 5.64
CA HIS A 120 0.46 -8.95 7.06
C HIS A 120 -0.72 -9.11 8.02
N VAL A 121 -1.87 -8.52 7.70
CA VAL A 121 -3.10 -8.72 8.50
C VAL A 121 -3.52 -10.18 8.45
N TYR A 122 -3.53 -10.79 7.27
CA TYR A 122 -3.87 -12.20 7.11
C TYR A 122 -2.91 -13.11 7.90
N GLU A 123 -1.61 -12.96 7.72
CA GLU A 123 -0.58 -13.73 8.43
C GLU A 123 -0.73 -13.59 9.95
N LYS A 124 -0.95 -12.36 10.44
CA LYS A 124 -1.14 -12.11 11.86
C LYS A 124 -2.43 -12.76 12.41
N THR A 125 -3.52 -12.79 11.65
CA THR A 125 -4.75 -13.48 12.05
C THR A 125 -4.55 -15.00 12.13
N LYS A 126 -3.77 -15.57 11.24
CA LYS A 126 -3.39 -17.00 11.27
C LYS A 126 -2.49 -17.31 12.46
N GLU A 127 -1.48 -16.49 12.71
CA GLU A 127 -0.58 -16.62 13.87
C GLU A 127 -1.34 -16.65 15.21
N LEU A 128 -2.36 -15.79 15.32
CA LEU A 128 -3.20 -15.68 16.52
C LEU A 128 -4.32 -16.72 16.60
N GLY A 129 -4.44 -17.59 15.60
CA GLY A 129 -5.48 -18.63 15.54
C GLY A 129 -6.91 -18.09 15.42
N LEU A 130 -7.05 -16.88 14.84
CA LEU A 130 -8.36 -16.26 14.63
C LEU A 130 -9.04 -16.89 13.42
N SER A 131 -10.31 -17.28 13.57
CA SER A 131 -11.13 -17.80 12.47
C SER A 131 -12.08 -16.71 11.99
N LEU A 132 -11.89 -16.26 10.77
CA LEU A 132 -12.72 -15.25 10.11
C LEU A 132 -13.50 -15.95 8.97
N SER A 133 -14.72 -15.46 8.70
CA SER A 133 -15.65 -16.08 7.76
C SER A 133 -16.25 -15.11 6.74
N SER A 134 -15.66 -13.91 6.57
CA SER A 134 -16.10 -13.03 5.50
C SER A 134 -15.60 -13.54 4.13
N ASP A 135 -16.36 -13.25 3.08
CA ASP A 135 -15.99 -13.65 1.73
C ASP A 135 -14.63 -13.06 1.30
N GLU A 136 -14.34 -11.82 1.72
CA GLU A 136 -13.06 -11.17 1.43
C GLU A 136 -11.90 -11.89 2.11
N TYR A 137 -12.07 -12.34 3.35
CA TYR A 137 -11.04 -13.09 4.06
C TYR A 137 -10.80 -14.45 3.40
N MET A 138 -11.89 -15.16 3.04
CA MET A 138 -11.80 -16.43 2.37
C MET A 138 -11.10 -16.33 1.01
N ASN A 139 -11.37 -15.26 0.25
CA ASN A 139 -10.68 -15.00 -1.02
C ASN A 139 -9.18 -14.76 -0.84
N ILE A 140 -8.78 -14.02 0.20
CA ILE A 140 -7.35 -13.81 0.54
C ILE A 140 -6.71 -15.15 0.93
N GLU A 141 -7.38 -15.96 1.76
CA GLU A 141 -6.88 -17.27 2.19
C GLU A 141 -6.68 -18.21 1.00
N GLU A 142 -7.66 -18.27 0.10
CA GLU A 142 -7.59 -19.12 -1.09
C GLU A 142 -6.42 -18.72 -2.01
N SER A 143 -6.25 -17.43 -2.24
CA SER A 143 -5.13 -16.87 -3.02
C SER A 143 -3.78 -17.17 -2.35
N TYR A 144 -3.68 -16.93 -1.04
CA TYR A 144 -2.47 -17.18 -0.27
C TYR A 144 -2.04 -18.65 -0.32
N LEU A 145 -2.98 -19.59 -0.13
CA LEU A 145 -2.71 -21.03 -0.21
C LEU A 145 -2.30 -21.47 -1.62
N LEU A 146 -2.91 -20.89 -2.66
CA LEU A 146 -2.53 -21.17 -4.05
C LEU A 146 -1.10 -20.69 -4.35
N GLU A 147 -0.75 -19.51 -3.89
CA GLU A 147 0.61 -18.96 -4.03
C GLU A 147 1.65 -19.82 -3.29
N GLU A 148 1.35 -20.23 -2.05
CA GLU A 148 2.21 -21.10 -1.25
C GLU A 148 2.45 -22.44 -1.97
N GLN A 149 1.40 -23.07 -2.49
CA GLN A 149 1.48 -24.35 -3.23
C GLN A 149 2.36 -24.23 -4.49
N ASN A 150 2.38 -23.06 -5.13
CA ASN A 150 3.17 -22.83 -6.34
C ASN A 150 4.54 -22.21 -6.06
N GLY A 151 4.89 -21.91 -4.81
CA GLY A 151 6.15 -21.27 -4.41
C GLY A 151 6.25 -19.82 -4.87
N TYR A 152 5.12 -19.13 -5.01
CA TYR A 152 5.07 -17.71 -5.34
C TYR A 152 5.21 -16.83 -4.10
N SER A 153 5.64 -15.60 -4.28
CA SER A 153 5.65 -14.61 -3.21
C SER A 153 4.24 -14.10 -2.96
N HIS A 154 3.85 -14.01 -1.69
CA HIS A 154 2.60 -13.39 -1.27
C HIS A 154 2.66 -11.86 -1.36
N PHE A 155 3.87 -11.29 -1.36
CA PHE A 155 4.07 -9.85 -1.40
C PHE A 155 4.33 -9.38 -2.84
N ILE A 156 3.68 -8.27 -3.22
CA ILE A 156 3.92 -7.64 -4.51
C ILE A 156 5.03 -6.60 -4.39
N THR A 157 5.89 -6.52 -5.41
CA THR A 157 6.97 -5.53 -5.45
C THR A 157 6.47 -4.15 -5.91
N GLY A 158 5.37 -4.11 -6.65
CA GLY A 158 4.82 -2.89 -7.26
C GLY A 158 5.71 -2.25 -8.33
N GLN A 159 6.73 -2.97 -8.79
CA GLN A 159 7.62 -2.47 -9.83
C GLN A 159 6.94 -2.58 -11.18
N LEU A 160 7.04 -1.49 -11.95
CA LEU A 160 6.63 -1.48 -13.35
C LEU A 160 7.75 -2.11 -14.19
N SER A 161 7.48 -3.28 -14.74
CA SER A 161 8.41 -3.95 -15.64
C SER A 161 8.10 -3.59 -17.10
N CYS A 162 9.04 -2.94 -17.78
CA CYS A 162 8.96 -2.65 -19.20
C CYS A 162 10.35 -2.77 -19.84
N ARG A 163 10.41 -2.74 -21.18
CA ARG A 163 11.70 -2.69 -21.87
C ARG A 163 12.38 -1.33 -21.65
N VAL A 164 13.69 -1.31 -21.58
CA VAL A 164 14.48 -0.10 -21.30
C VAL A 164 14.14 1.06 -22.24
N GLY A 165 13.92 0.78 -23.54
CA GLY A 165 13.55 1.80 -24.54
C GLY A 165 12.13 2.36 -24.41
N ASP A 166 11.27 1.74 -23.60
CA ASP A 166 9.85 2.08 -23.49
C ASP A 166 9.51 2.83 -22.19
N VAL A 167 10.49 3.03 -21.30
CA VAL A 167 10.29 3.64 -19.96
C VAL A 167 9.59 4.99 -20.08
N GLU A 168 10.04 5.87 -20.96
CA GLU A 168 9.44 7.20 -21.14
C GLU A 168 8.00 7.12 -21.64
N THR A 169 7.70 6.21 -22.56
CA THR A 169 6.36 5.97 -23.08
C THR A 169 5.44 5.46 -21.99
N VAL A 170 5.89 4.48 -21.21
CA VAL A 170 5.12 3.93 -20.08
C VAL A 170 4.82 5.01 -19.05
N LEU A 171 5.83 5.79 -18.65
CA LEU A 171 5.64 6.87 -17.67
C LEU A 171 4.65 7.93 -18.18
N LYS A 172 4.76 8.34 -19.44
CA LYS A 172 3.83 9.30 -20.04
C LYS A 172 2.40 8.76 -20.16
N THR A 173 2.24 7.46 -20.41
CA THR A 173 0.90 6.86 -20.57
C THR A 173 0.26 6.56 -19.21
N VAL A 174 1.01 5.98 -18.29
CA VAL A 174 0.50 5.58 -16.95
C VAL A 174 0.23 6.79 -16.07
N PHE A 175 1.05 7.85 -16.20
CA PHE A 175 1.00 9.04 -15.34
C PHE A 175 0.69 10.33 -16.11
N ALA A 176 0.09 10.24 -17.32
CA ALA A 176 -0.08 11.36 -18.24
C ALA A 176 -0.76 12.60 -17.63
N ASP A 177 -1.71 12.40 -16.73
CA ASP A 177 -2.56 13.45 -16.17
C ASP A 177 -2.17 13.87 -14.74
N VAL A 178 -1.04 13.37 -14.22
CA VAL A 178 -0.59 13.58 -12.82
C VAL A 178 0.81 14.23 -12.74
N ALA A 179 1.30 14.73 -13.86
CA ALA A 179 2.62 15.37 -13.97
C ALA A 179 2.57 16.85 -13.56
#